data_98efe076e5b4f3ab8712a02ba1e57937
#
_entry.id   98efe076e5b4f3ab8712a02ba1e57937
#
_cell.length_a   1.000
_cell.length_b   1.000
_cell.length_c   1.000
_cell.angle_alpha   90.00
_cell.angle_beta   90.00
_cell.angle_gamma   90.00
#
_symmetry.space_group_name_H-M   'P 1'
#
loop_
_entity.id
_entity.type
_entity.pdbx_description
1 polymer ?
#
loop_
_entity_poly.entity_id
_entity_poly.type
_entity_poly.pdbx_seq_one_letter_code
_entity_poly.pdbx_strand_id
1 'polypeptide(L)'
;QSYAESHPVLQKYAYIYHYDKYNRCIYKKLPGCDPVYTIYDAADRPVFTQDGEQRKRNEWSFSIPDGFGRVVLSGICKNQPAYGAESTPLDTVVVKAVWANEENPLKGYRLEGITLSSPTVLSVSYYDSYDFLGKNGIPDDATTAYCETAGYGKRYGDDCKGQQTGILTALFTDREYTGFIYSALYYDDRYRVIQRKGNNGQHGTESVYTAYNFEGSPTKEKHVHSAPGQAPVTEVHTYTYDLANRLLKSVYQLNDRDSITLVDNIYDEVGRLFVDRRNGVPELRTNYSYNLRSWLKGVSSPLFSQTLNYQETINDISPCYNGNISSLFWRTAQNNASNALISSPEKGYGFTYDGLSRLKDAVYGEGASLNQNRNRFNEQITGYDKMGNILGLLRYGQTG
;
A
#
# COMPACT_ATOMS: atom_id res chain seq x y z
N GLN A 1 21.52 -23.39 29.52
CA GLN A 1 21.66 -22.09 30.22
C GLN A 1 20.35 -21.33 30.09
N SER A 2 19.72 -20.99 31.19
CA SER A 2 18.58 -20.03 31.20
C SER A 2 19.16 -18.62 31.31
N TYR A 3 18.73 -17.74 30.46
CA TYR A 3 19.08 -16.31 30.51
C TYR A 3 17.94 -15.53 31.17
N ALA A 4 18.29 -14.65 32.10
CA ALA A 4 17.34 -13.68 32.61
C ALA A 4 16.93 -12.72 31.46
N GLU A 5 15.71 -12.24 31.43
CA GLU A 5 15.21 -11.32 30.40
C GLU A 5 16.07 -10.06 30.26
N SER A 6 16.65 -9.57 31.36
CA SER A 6 17.59 -8.45 31.38
C SER A 6 18.96 -8.74 30.74
N HIS A 7 19.22 -9.97 30.31
CA HIS A 7 20.51 -10.33 29.73
C HIS A 7 20.76 -9.54 28.43
N PRO A 8 21.94 -8.91 28.25
CA PRO A 8 22.22 -8.02 27.10
C PRO A 8 21.99 -8.66 25.72
N VAL A 9 22.25 -9.97 25.60
CA VAL A 9 22.00 -10.71 24.34
C VAL A 9 20.50 -10.77 24.04
N LEU A 10 19.65 -11.07 25.04
CA LEU A 10 18.20 -11.09 24.84
C LEU A 10 17.68 -9.68 24.57
N GLN A 11 18.17 -8.69 25.27
CA GLN A 11 17.79 -7.30 25.05
C GLN A 11 18.11 -6.80 23.64
N LYS A 12 19.18 -7.31 23.02
CA LYS A 12 19.65 -6.90 21.70
C LYS A 12 19.04 -7.71 20.55
N TYR A 13 18.75 -8.98 20.76
CA TYR A 13 18.43 -9.90 19.66
C TYR A 13 17.10 -10.65 19.82
N ALA A 14 16.44 -10.59 20.99
CA ALA A 14 15.19 -11.30 21.21
C ALA A 14 13.95 -10.45 20.98
N TYR A 15 12.88 -11.11 20.56
CA TYR A 15 11.52 -10.62 20.64
C TYR A 15 10.96 -11.00 22.00
N ILE A 16 10.49 -10.03 22.79
CA ILE A 16 9.99 -10.26 24.13
C ILE A 16 8.56 -9.76 24.20
N TYR A 17 7.66 -10.58 24.75
CA TYR A 17 6.25 -10.28 24.90
C TYR A 17 5.80 -10.62 26.32
N HIS A 18 5.05 -9.71 26.94
CA HIS A 18 4.33 -10.01 28.19
C HIS A 18 2.85 -9.90 27.94
N TYR A 19 2.13 -10.79 28.60
CA TYR A 19 0.68 -10.87 28.50
C TYR A 19 0.07 -10.68 29.87
N ASP A 20 -1.10 -10.08 29.92
CA ASP A 20 -1.88 -9.98 31.16
C ASP A 20 -2.67 -11.27 31.44
N LYS A 21 -3.46 -11.26 32.51
CA LYS A 21 -4.31 -12.39 32.92
C LYS A 21 -5.40 -12.77 31.89
N TYR A 22 -5.70 -11.88 30.94
CA TYR A 22 -6.65 -12.09 29.84
C TYR A 22 -5.96 -12.51 28.54
N ASN A 23 -4.66 -12.78 28.60
CA ASN A 23 -3.83 -13.15 27.44
C ASN A 23 -3.73 -12.03 26.38
N ARG A 24 -3.82 -10.76 26.78
CA ARG A 24 -3.62 -9.59 25.93
C ARG A 24 -2.16 -9.16 26.01
N CYS A 25 -1.53 -8.84 24.86
CA CYS A 25 -0.13 -8.43 24.81
C CYS A 25 0.02 -6.98 25.33
N ILE A 26 0.45 -6.83 26.58
CA ILE A 26 0.66 -5.52 27.24
C ILE A 26 2.06 -4.95 27.05
N TYR A 27 3.01 -5.76 26.65
CA TYR A 27 4.42 -5.40 26.43
C TYR A 27 4.94 -6.12 25.22
N LYS A 28 5.53 -5.37 24.29
CA LYS A 28 6.18 -5.90 23.10
C LYS A 28 7.53 -5.21 22.90
N LYS A 29 8.60 -5.99 22.87
CA LYS A 29 9.94 -5.49 22.58
C LYS A 29 10.50 -6.19 21.35
N LEU A 30 10.96 -5.42 20.39
CA LEU A 30 11.69 -5.88 19.22
C LEU A 30 13.20 -5.87 19.49
N PRO A 31 13.98 -6.66 18.76
CA PRO A 31 15.44 -6.65 18.86
C PRO A 31 16.02 -5.24 18.69
N GLY A 32 16.84 -4.80 19.64
CA GLY A 32 17.51 -3.51 19.59
C GLY A 32 16.61 -2.28 19.77
N CYS A 33 15.29 -2.44 20.01
CA CYS A 33 14.35 -1.37 20.23
C CYS A 33 13.94 -1.27 21.70
N ASP A 34 13.46 -0.09 22.10
CA ASP A 34 12.74 0.05 23.37
C ASP A 34 11.37 -0.65 23.29
N PRO A 35 10.85 -1.15 24.41
CA PRO A 35 9.55 -1.80 24.43
C PRO A 35 8.40 -0.82 24.15
N VAL A 36 7.33 -1.34 23.57
CA VAL A 36 6.04 -0.67 23.43
C VAL A 36 5.09 -1.23 24.50
N TYR A 37 4.45 -0.36 25.24
CA TYR A 37 3.42 -0.69 26.23
C TYR A 37 2.04 -0.49 25.63
N THR A 38 1.11 -1.37 25.97
CA THR A 38 -0.29 -1.29 25.55
C THR A 38 -1.21 -1.44 26.74
N ILE A 39 -2.23 -0.60 26.81
CA ILE A 39 -3.27 -0.65 27.86
C ILE A 39 -4.61 -0.85 27.17
N TYR A 40 -5.34 -1.85 27.64
CA TYR A 40 -6.64 -2.26 27.13
C TYR A 40 -7.76 -1.81 28.04
N ASP A 41 -8.96 -1.63 27.49
CA ASP A 41 -10.19 -1.42 28.22
C ASP A 41 -10.88 -2.75 28.58
N ALA A 42 -12.02 -2.68 29.28
CA ALA A 42 -12.81 -3.84 29.67
C ALA A 42 -13.44 -4.60 28.47
N ALA A 43 -13.43 -4.02 27.27
CA ALA A 43 -13.90 -4.65 26.04
C ALA A 43 -12.74 -5.19 25.18
N ASP A 44 -11.56 -5.42 25.78
CA ASP A 44 -10.34 -5.95 25.15
C ASP A 44 -9.79 -5.09 23.99
N ARG A 45 -10.08 -3.78 23.99
CA ARG A 45 -9.62 -2.86 22.97
C ARG A 45 -8.40 -2.08 23.45
N PRO A 46 -7.33 -1.94 22.64
CA PRO A 46 -6.17 -1.13 22.98
C PRO A 46 -6.56 0.36 22.97
N VAL A 47 -6.48 1.01 24.14
CA VAL A 47 -6.83 2.43 24.32
C VAL A 47 -5.60 3.31 24.33
N PHE A 48 -4.53 2.85 25.01
CA PHE A 48 -3.27 3.57 25.06
C PHE A 48 -2.11 2.71 24.61
N THR A 49 -1.16 3.34 23.90
CA THR A 49 0.15 2.76 23.58
C THR A 49 1.24 3.76 23.88
N GLN A 50 2.43 3.25 24.28
CA GLN A 50 3.59 4.09 24.56
C GLN A 50 4.87 3.43 24.08
N ASP A 51 5.61 4.09 23.20
CA ASP A 51 6.95 3.68 22.79
C ASP A 51 8.06 4.32 23.67
N GLY A 52 9.32 4.00 23.38
CA GLY A 52 10.47 4.50 24.14
C GLY A 52 10.65 6.02 24.06
N GLU A 53 10.36 6.62 22.93
CA GLU A 53 10.48 8.08 22.74
C GLU A 53 9.33 8.82 23.45
N GLN A 54 8.14 8.27 23.43
CA GLN A 54 6.99 8.80 24.15
C GLN A 54 7.21 8.76 25.68
N ARG A 55 7.85 7.70 26.20
CA ARG A 55 8.23 7.64 27.62
C ARG A 55 9.14 8.79 28.05
N LYS A 56 10.11 9.16 27.20
CA LYS A 56 11.01 10.31 27.48
C LYS A 56 10.26 11.64 27.55
N ARG A 57 9.13 11.75 26.84
CA ARG A 57 8.30 12.98 26.79
C ARG A 57 7.08 12.92 27.70
N ASN A 58 6.88 11.82 28.46
CA ASN A 58 5.69 11.56 29.25
C ASN A 58 4.40 11.65 28.42
N GLU A 59 4.42 11.05 27.24
CA GLU A 59 3.33 11.03 26.29
C GLU A 59 2.81 9.61 26.08
N TRP A 60 1.51 9.51 25.77
CA TRP A 60 0.86 8.29 25.33
C TRP A 60 0.09 8.56 24.04
N SER A 61 0.17 7.64 23.09
CA SER A 61 -0.81 7.61 22.00
C SER A 61 -2.13 7.07 22.55
N PHE A 62 -3.23 7.68 22.17
CA PHE A 62 -4.57 7.17 22.45
C PHE A 62 -5.29 6.80 21.15
N SER A 63 -6.17 5.81 21.26
CA SER A 63 -7.04 5.33 20.19
C SER A 63 -8.40 4.99 20.80
N ILE A 64 -9.38 5.87 20.57
CA ILE A 64 -10.69 5.76 21.24
C ILE A 64 -11.73 5.32 20.20
N PRO A 65 -12.38 4.16 20.43
CA PRO A 65 -13.46 3.69 19.58
C PRO A 65 -14.81 4.33 19.96
N ASP A 66 -15.78 4.23 19.06
CA ASP A 66 -17.18 4.49 19.35
C ASP A 66 -17.88 3.28 20.02
N GLY A 67 -19.19 3.37 20.19
CA GLY A 67 -20.02 2.28 20.76
C GLY A 67 -20.06 1.02 19.89
N PHE A 68 -19.70 1.10 18.61
CA PHE A 68 -19.62 -0.03 17.67
C PHE A 68 -18.21 -0.61 17.56
N GLY A 69 -17.22 -0.03 18.25
CA GLY A 69 -15.83 -0.46 18.22
C GLY A 69 -15.00 0.15 17.07
N ARG A 70 -15.56 1.09 16.29
CA ARG A 70 -14.84 1.81 15.24
C ARG A 70 -13.99 2.90 15.88
N VAL A 71 -12.68 2.96 15.57
CA VAL A 71 -11.81 4.01 16.09
C VAL A 71 -12.21 5.35 15.47
N VAL A 72 -12.69 6.28 16.32
CA VAL A 72 -13.14 7.60 15.88
C VAL A 72 -12.19 8.73 16.26
N LEU A 73 -11.39 8.56 17.31
CA LEU A 73 -10.40 9.53 17.77
C LEU A 73 -9.05 8.85 17.96
N SER A 74 -7.99 9.46 17.45
CA SER A 74 -6.63 9.10 17.82
C SER A 74 -5.76 10.33 17.99
N GLY A 75 -4.74 10.20 18.83
CA GLY A 75 -3.86 11.32 19.12
C GLY A 75 -2.84 11.01 20.20
N ILE A 76 -2.31 12.06 20.79
CA ILE A 76 -1.31 12.01 21.86
C ILE A 76 -1.87 12.73 23.08
N CYS A 77 -1.59 12.23 24.29
CA CYS A 77 -2.00 12.83 25.54
C CYS A 77 -0.90 12.72 26.60
N LYS A 78 -1.07 13.46 27.69
CA LYS A 78 -0.16 13.47 28.86
C LYS A 78 -0.71 12.61 30.02
N ASN A 79 -1.64 11.71 29.74
CA ASN A 79 -2.12 10.78 30.76
C ASN A 79 -0.94 9.94 31.29
N GLN A 80 -0.98 9.61 32.56
CA GLN A 80 -0.03 8.70 33.20
C GLN A 80 -0.77 7.49 33.75
N PRO A 81 -1.30 6.61 32.89
CA PRO A 81 -1.93 5.41 33.36
C PRO A 81 -0.87 4.50 34.01
N ALA A 82 -1.22 3.92 35.15
CA ALA A 82 -0.35 2.93 35.77
C ALA A 82 -0.21 1.73 34.84
N TYR A 83 1.00 1.36 34.53
CA TYR A 83 1.35 0.17 33.77
C TYR A 83 1.81 -0.94 34.71
N GLY A 84 1.19 -2.11 34.64
CA GLY A 84 1.55 -3.26 35.46
C GLY A 84 1.19 -4.58 34.79
N ALA A 85 1.95 -5.63 35.11
CA ALA A 85 1.84 -6.94 34.45
C ALA A 85 0.54 -7.70 34.75
N GLU A 86 -0.15 -7.41 35.87
CA GLU A 86 -1.31 -8.20 36.31
C GLU A 86 -2.66 -7.53 36.08
N SER A 87 -2.71 -6.20 36.06
CA SER A 87 -3.94 -5.44 35.81
C SER A 87 -3.61 -4.04 35.30
N THR A 88 -4.49 -3.48 34.49
CA THR A 88 -4.45 -2.08 34.08
C THR A 88 -5.63 -1.31 34.68
N PRO A 89 -5.53 0.01 34.89
CA PRO A 89 -6.59 0.79 35.45
C PRO A 89 -7.90 0.79 34.65
N LEU A 90 -7.85 0.36 33.39
CA LEU A 90 -9.00 0.31 32.46
C LEU A 90 -9.65 -1.08 32.33
N ASP A 91 -9.15 -2.12 33.03
CA ASP A 91 -9.70 -3.48 32.94
C ASP A 91 -11.18 -3.61 33.36
N THR A 92 -11.71 -2.64 34.06
CA THR A 92 -13.12 -2.63 34.53
C THR A 92 -13.96 -1.55 33.83
N VAL A 93 -13.38 -0.80 32.90
CA VAL A 93 -14.02 0.36 32.28
C VAL A 93 -14.08 0.16 30.77
N VAL A 94 -15.26 0.29 30.19
CA VAL A 94 -15.42 0.36 28.72
C VAL A 94 -15.21 1.80 28.29
N VAL A 95 -14.17 2.05 27.51
CA VAL A 95 -13.85 3.38 26.99
C VAL A 95 -14.52 3.57 25.63
N LYS A 96 -15.25 4.66 25.44
CA LYS A 96 -15.84 4.99 24.13
C LYS A 96 -15.97 6.50 23.92
N ALA A 97 -15.94 6.88 22.66
CA ALA A 97 -16.32 8.21 22.19
C ALA A 97 -17.79 8.19 21.76
N VAL A 98 -18.52 9.23 22.10
CA VAL A 98 -19.91 9.43 21.72
C VAL A 98 -20.00 10.76 20.95
N TRP A 99 -20.65 10.74 19.79
CA TRP A 99 -20.90 11.96 19.03
C TRP A 99 -21.82 12.90 19.83
N ALA A 100 -21.30 14.06 20.16
CA ALA A 100 -22.03 15.06 20.97
C ALA A 100 -22.51 16.25 20.13
N ASN A 101 -22.08 16.35 18.88
CA ASN A 101 -22.46 17.42 17.96
C ASN A 101 -22.11 18.84 18.48
N GLU A 102 -21.00 18.98 19.20
CA GLU A 102 -20.53 20.21 19.83
C GLU A 102 -19.20 20.67 19.26
N GLU A 103 -18.91 21.96 19.34
CA GLU A 103 -17.55 22.46 19.14
C GLU A 103 -16.72 22.25 20.41
N ASN A 104 -15.70 21.42 20.31
CA ASN A 104 -14.84 21.09 21.44
C ASN A 104 -13.44 20.63 20.97
N PRO A 105 -12.43 20.53 21.88
CA PRO A 105 -11.09 20.07 21.55
C PRO A 105 -11.03 18.66 20.95
N LEU A 106 -12.04 17.81 21.20
CA LEU A 106 -12.16 16.45 20.67
C LEU A 106 -13.00 16.39 19.39
N LYS A 107 -13.15 17.52 18.71
CA LYS A 107 -13.76 17.62 17.38
C LYS A 107 -15.17 17.08 17.27
N GLY A 108 -16.01 17.35 18.28
CA GLY A 108 -17.42 16.98 18.33
C GLY A 108 -17.73 15.74 19.14
N TYR A 109 -16.72 15.03 19.63
CA TYR A 109 -16.92 13.85 20.48
C TYR A 109 -16.83 14.17 21.97
N ARG A 110 -17.57 13.42 22.79
CA ARG A 110 -17.36 13.29 24.23
C ARG A 110 -16.83 11.91 24.55
N LEU A 111 -16.06 11.80 25.62
CA LEU A 111 -15.53 10.52 26.08
C LEU A 111 -16.34 9.99 27.28
N GLU A 112 -16.59 8.71 27.25
CA GLU A 112 -17.09 7.96 28.41
C GLU A 112 -16.04 6.95 28.86
N GLY A 113 -15.93 6.79 30.18
CA GLY A 113 -14.99 5.87 30.83
C GLY A 113 -13.57 6.42 31.02
N ILE A 114 -13.22 7.57 30.42
CA ILE A 114 -11.89 8.17 30.55
C ILE A 114 -11.92 9.68 30.36
N THR A 115 -10.93 10.36 30.95
CA THR A 115 -10.60 11.76 30.68
C THR A 115 -9.17 11.83 30.13
N LEU A 116 -8.95 12.56 29.03
CA LEU A 116 -7.62 12.79 28.47
C LEU A 116 -6.99 14.05 29.04
N SER A 117 -5.72 13.96 29.44
CA SER A 117 -4.92 15.08 29.91
C SER A 117 -4.15 15.69 28.74
N SER A 118 -4.35 16.98 28.48
CA SER A 118 -3.71 17.72 27.39
C SER A 118 -3.73 16.96 26.05
N PRO A 119 -4.89 16.57 25.53
CA PRO A 119 -4.96 15.79 24.30
C PRO A 119 -4.57 16.64 23.08
N THR A 120 -3.73 16.08 22.22
CA THR A 120 -3.50 16.56 20.85
C THR A 120 -4.13 15.55 19.91
N VAL A 121 -5.25 15.91 19.30
CA VAL A 121 -5.95 15.06 18.34
C VAL A 121 -5.17 15.02 17.03
N LEU A 122 -4.82 13.83 16.55
CA LEU A 122 -4.10 13.61 15.31
C LEU A 122 -5.02 13.16 14.17
N SER A 123 -6.06 12.38 14.50
CA SER A 123 -7.03 11.93 13.50
C SER A 123 -8.41 11.79 14.11
N VAL A 124 -9.41 12.14 13.32
CA VAL A 124 -10.82 11.94 13.63
C VAL A 124 -11.51 11.27 12.45
N SER A 125 -12.36 10.29 12.74
CA SER A 125 -13.26 9.67 11.78
C SER A 125 -14.71 9.96 12.17
N TYR A 126 -15.48 10.50 11.22
CA TYR A 126 -16.90 10.74 11.39
C TYR A 126 -17.69 9.65 10.65
N TYR A 127 -18.78 9.20 11.22
CA TYR A 127 -19.60 8.13 10.69
C TYR A 127 -21.09 8.51 10.72
N ASP A 128 -21.87 7.83 9.91
CA ASP A 128 -23.33 7.76 9.99
C ASP A 128 -24.09 9.05 9.62
N SER A 129 -23.48 10.23 9.67
CA SER A 129 -24.11 11.52 9.30
C SER A 129 -23.06 12.51 8.78
N TYR A 130 -23.55 13.65 8.28
CA TYR A 130 -22.72 14.80 7.87
C TYR A 130 -22.81 15.97 8.87
N ASP A 131 -23.31 15.75 10.09
CA ASP A 131 -23.51 16.78 11.11
C ASP A 131 -22.20 17.45 11.59
N PHE A 132 -21.06 16.91 11.22
CA PHE A 132 -19.74 17.48 11.50
C PHE A 132 -19.38 18.64 10.54
N LEU A 133 -20.06 18.79 9.41
CA LEU A 133 -19.86 19.91 8.49
C LEU A 133 -20.31 21.23 9.15
N GLY A 134 -19.61 22.30 8.86
CA GLY A 134 -19.80 23.60 9.50
C GLY A 134 -19.30 23.70 10.94
N LYS A 135 -18.59 22.70 11.47
CA LYS A 135 -18.15 22.62 12.88
C LYS A 135 -16.68 22.22 12.99
N ASN A 136 -16.09 22.57 14.15
CA ASN A 136 -14.73 22.16 14.53
C ASN A 136 -13.64 22.51 13.49
N GLY A 137 -13.87 23.58 12.71
CA GLY A 137 -12.98 24.04 11.65
C GLY A 137 -13.14 23.32 10.32
N ILE A 138 -14.17 22.50 10.15
CA ILE A 138 -14.55 21.87 8.88
C ILE A 138 -15.66 22.72 8.27
N PRO A 139 -15.49 23.33 7.09
CA PRO A 139 -16.54 24.14 6.47
C PRO A 139 -17.70 23.29 5.96
N ASP A 140 -18.86 23.93 5.81
CA ASP A 140 -20.01 23.42 5.04
C ASP A 140 -20.22 24.34 3.84
N ASP A 141 -19.37 24.20 2.84
CA ASP A 141 -19.34 25.03 1.64
C ASP A 141 -18.95 24.23 0.40
N ALA A 142 -18.64 24.89 -0.69
CA ALA A 142 -18.22 24.24 -1.94
C ALA A 142 -16.99 23.33 -1.80
N THR A 143 -16.18 23.49 -0.74
CA THR A 143 -14.99 22.64 -0.47
C THR A 143 -15.38 21.25 0.00
N THR A 144 -16.47 21.13 0.73
CA THR A 144 -16.90 19.87 1.35
C THR A 144 -18.25 19.37 0.83
N ALA A 145 -19.17 20.27 0.42
CA ALA A 145 -20.50 19.90 0.00
C ALA A 145 -20.52 18.98 -1.22
N TYR A 146 -21.45 18.03 -1.23
CA TYR A 146 -21.71 17.19 -2.41
C TYR A 146 -22.07 18.05 -3.63
N CYS A 147 -21.53 17.69 -4.79
CA CYS A 147 -21.83 18.33 -6.05
C CYS A 147 -22.11 17.27 -7.12
N GLU A 148 -23.37 17.18 -7.57
CA GLU A 148 -23.72 16.27 -8.65
C GLU A 148 -22.92 16.62 -9.91
N THR A 149 -22.19 15.64 -10.45
CA THR A 149 -21.28 15.81 -11.58
C THR A 149 -21.65 14.83 -12.68
N ALA A 150 -21.99 15.35 -13.86
CA ALA A 150 -22.40 14.52 -14.99
C ALA A 150 -21.34 13.47 -15.38
N GLY A 151 -21.76 12.22 -15.54
CA GLY A 151 -20.90 11.09 -15.90
C GLY A 151 -20.14 10.46 -14.73
N TYR A 152 -20.46 10.86 -13.49
CA TYR A 152 -19.95 10.25 -12.26
C TYR A 152 -21.08 9.70 -11.40
N GLY A 153 -20.75 8.97 -10.33
CA GLY A 153 -21.75 8.41 -9.44
C GLY A 153 -22.65 9.45 -8.79
N LYS A 154 -23.90 9.09 -8.54
CA LYS A 154 -24.89 9.93 -7.90
C LYS A 154 -25.09 9.51 -6.46
N ARG A 155 -25.14 10.50 -5.54
CA ARG A 155 -25.41 10.28 -4.12
C ARG A 155 -26.80 9.67 -3.92
N TYR A 156 -26.86 8.64 -3.12
CA TYR A 156 -28.10 8.01 -2.70
C TYR A 156 -28.55 8.55 -1.34
N GLY A 157 -29.37 9.59 -1.35
CA GLY A 157 -29.97 10.19 -0.16
C GLY A 157 -28.94 10.58 0.93
N ASP A 158 -29.41 10.64 2.17
CA ASP A 158 -28.61 10.92 3.37
C ASP A 158 -28.35 9.66 4.21
N ASP A 159 -28.78 8.48 3.75
CA ASP A 159 -28.55 7.22 4.46
C ASP A 159 -27.11 6.75 4.24
N CYS A 160 -26.31 6.97 5.26
CA CYS A 160 -24.90 6.58 5.29
C CYS A 160 -24.55 5.82 6.57
N LYS A 161 -25.54 5.15 7.18
CA LYS A 161 -25.34 4.34 8.41
C LYS A 161 -24.27 3.28 8.21
N GLY A 162 -23.35 3.22 9.14
CA GLY A 162 -22.18 2.34 9.08
C GLY A 162 -21.02 2.89 8.27
N GLN A 163 -21.24 3.92 7.44
CA GLN A 163 -20.22 4.45 6.55
C GLN A 163 -19.43 5.60 7.20
N GLN A 164 -18.17 5.69 6.87
CA GLN A 164 -17.31 6.81 7.25
C GLN A 164 -17.63 8.01 6.36
N THR A 165 -18.23 9.05 6.91
CA THR A 165 -18.68 10.25 6.17
C THR A 165 -17.63 11.35 6.16
N GLY A 166 -16.70 11.34 7.12
CA GLY A 166 -15.66 12.35 7.19
C GLY A 166 -14.39 11.87 7.85
N ILE A 167 -13.29 12.51 7.46
CA ILE A 167 -11.95 12.28 8.01
C ILE A 167 -11.32 13.64 8.29
N LEU A 168 -10.65 13.74 9.43
CA LEU A 168 -9.84 14.89 9.79
C LEU A 168 -8.49 14.38 10.27
N THR A 169 -7.39 14.93 9.71
CA THR A 169 -6.02 14.52 10.02
C THR A 169 -5.17 15.76 10.31
N ALA A 170 -4.46 15.75 11.43
CA ALA A 170 -3.58 16.85 11.81
C ALA A 170 -2.46 17.07 10.79
N LEU A 171 -2.21 18.31 10.45
CA LEU A 171 -1.14 18.75 9.59
C LEU A 171 0.00 19.32 10.43
N PHE A 172 1.22 18.85 10.16
CA PHE A 172 2.44 19.34 10.77
C PHE A 172 3.37 19.90 9.70
N THR A 173 3.94 21.08 9.95
CA THR A 173 5.00 21.64 9.14
C THR A 173 6.20 21.89 10.08
N ASP A 174 7.37 21.36 9.71
CA ASP A 174 8.59 21.45 10.54
C ASP A 174 8.41 20.94 11.99
N ARG A 175 7.57 19.89 12.16
CA ARG A 175 7.15 19.28 13.44
C ARG A 175 6.20 20.13 14.29
N GLU A 176 5.81 21.31 13.82
CA GLU A 176 4.82 22.17 14.46
C GLU A 176 3.41 21.86 13.91
N TYR A 177 2.43 21.80 14.79
CA TYR A 177 1.02 21.65 14.39
C TYR A 177 0.57 22.93 13.68
N THR A 178 0.07 22.79 12.45
CA THR A 178 -0.33 23.92 11.60
C THR A 178 -1.81 23.90 11.21
N GLY A 179 -2.53 22.83 11.51
CA GLY A 179 -3.96 22.74 11.19
C GLY A 179 -4.43 21.32 10.93
N PHE A 180 -5.50 21.18 10.16
CA PHE A 180 -6.06 19.89 9.77
C PHE A 180 -6.30 19.82 8.27
N ILE A 181 -6.06 18.64 7.71
CA ILE A 181 -6.63 18.22 6.43
C ILE A 181 -7.93 17.49 6.74
N TYR A 182 -9.00 17.89 6.09
CA TYR A 182 -10.32 17.27 6.24
C TYR A 182 -10.84 16.78 4.88
N SER A 183 -11.68 15.78 4.91
CA SER A 183 -12.40 15.26 3.75
C SER A 183 -13.79 14.80 4.13
N ALA A 184 -14.78 15.15 3.29
CA ALA A 184 -16.11 14.57 3.29
C ALA A 184 -16.19 13.49 2.21
N LEU A 185 -16.84 12.36 2.50
CA LEU A 185 -17.02 11.21 1.61
C LEU A 185 -18.51 11.02 1.32
N TYR A 186 -18.86 10.84 0.06
CA TYR A 186 -20.23 10.65 -0.40
C TYR A 186 -20.38 9.32 -1.13
N TYR A 187 -21.52 8.69 -0.97
CA TYR A 187 -21.76 7.30 -1.33
C TYR A 187 -22.90 7.16 -2.32
N ASP A 188 -22.83 6.13 -3.17
CA ASP A 188 -23.96 5.67 -3.99
C ASP A 188 -24.87 4.69 -3.20
N ASP A 189 -25.85 4.13 -3.89
CA ASP A 189 -26.83 3.15 -3.35
C ASP A 189 -26.20 1.79 -2.95
N ARG A 190 -24.94 1.57 -3.27
CA ARG A 190 -24.15 0.39 -2.90
C ARG A 190 -23.06 0.68 -1.88
N TYR A 191 -23.10 1.86 -1.25
CA TYR A 191 -22.11 2.35 -0.29
C TYR A 191 -20.68 2.42 -0.85
N ARG A 192 -20.53 2.69 -2.17
CA ARG A 192 -19.23 2.96 -2.78
C ARG A 192 -18.97 4.47 -2.76
N VAL A 193 -17.71 4.86 -2.46
CA VAL A 193 -17.34 6.27 -2.43
C VAL A 193 -17.35 6.84 -3.85
N ILE A 194 -18.31 7.68 -4.15
CA ILE A 194 -18.45 8.34 -5.46
C ILE A 194 -17.83 9.74 -5.48
N GLN A 195 -17.67 10.35 -4.30
CA GLN A 195 -17.09 11.67 -4.20
C GLN A 195 -16.34 11.81 -2.87
N ARG A 196 -15.12 12.35 -2.93
CA ARG A 196 -14.35 12.81 -1.79
C ARG A 196 -13.98 14.27 -2.01
N LYS A 197 -14.27 15.11 -1.03
CA LYS A 197 -13.98 16.56 -1.11
C LYS A 197 -13.38 17.05 0.19
N GLY A 198 -12.41 17.95 0.09
CA GLY A 198 -11.76 18.53 1.26
C GLY A 198 -10.71 19.56 0.89
N ASN A 199 -9.94 19.95 1.90
CA ASN A 199 -8.77 20.80 1.71
C ASN A 199 -7.50 19.95 1.47
N ASN A 200 -6.40 20.63 1.15
CA ASN A 200 -5.08 20.03 1.02
C ASN A 200 -4.02 20.80 1.84
N GLY A 201 -2.80 20.23 1.91
CA GLY A 201 -1.70 20.83 2.65
C GLY A 201 -1.13 22.13 2.06
N GLN A 202 -1.59 22.54 0.89
CA GLN A 202 -1.21 23.80 0.22
C GLN A 202 -2.26 24.91 0.41
N HIS A 203 -3.17 24.76 1.39
CA HIS A 203 -4.29 25.68 1.64
C HIS A 203 -5.28 25.80 0.47
N GLY A 204 -5.30 24.82 -0.41
CA GLY A 204 -6.26 24.68 -1.51
C GLY A 204 -7.28 23.58 -1.25
N THR A 205 -7.85 23.03 -2.33
CA THR A 205 -8.89 22.00 -2.26
C THR A 205 -8.53 20.76 -3.08
N GLU A 206 -9.05 19.63 -2.61
CA GLU A 206 -9.00 18.34 -3.31
C GLU A 206 -10.40 17.83 -3.55
N SER A 207 -10.69 17.42 -4.77
CA SER A 207 -11.97 16.78 -5.10
C SER A 207 -11.71 15.58 -5.99
N VAL A 208 -12.21 14.42 -5.57
CA VAL A 208 -12.17 13.18 -6.35
C VAL A 208 -13.59 12.73 -6.64
N TYR A 209 -13.86 12.37 -7.88
CA TYR A 209 -15.15 11.89 -8.35
C TYR A 209 -14.95 10.53 -9.01
N THR A 210 -15.77 9.55 -8.67
CA THR A 210 -15.65 8.19 -9.21
C THR A 210 -16.98 7.70 -9.76
N ALA A 211 -16.93 7.08 -10.93
CA ALA A 211 -18.03 6.30 -11.49
C ALA A 211 -17.64 4.82 -11.50
N TYR A 212 -18.59 3.94 -11.21
CA TYR A 212 -18.37 2.50 -11.14
C TYR A 212 -19.23 1.75 -12.15
N ASN A 213 -18.75 0.58 -12.57
CA ASN A 213 -19.60 -0.39 -13.25
C ASN A 213 -20.47 -1.17 -12.24
N PHE A 214 -21.24 -2.11 -12.74
CA PHE A 214 -22.11 -2.96 -11.91
C PHE A 214 -21.30 -3.78 -10.90
N GLU A 215 -20.16 -4.32 -11.29
CA GLU A 215 -19.27 -5.18 -10.49
C GLU A 215 -18.49 -4.39 -9.41
N GLY A 216 -18.48 -3.06 -9.47
CA GLY A 216 -17.78 -2.21 -8.50
C GLY A 216 -16.40 -1.73 -8.95
N SER A 217 -15.98 -1.99 -10.18
CA SER A 217 -14.74 -1.44 -10.71
C SER A 217 -14.94 0.00 -11.19
N PRO A 218 -13.99 0.92 -10.95
CA PRO A 218 -14.08 2.29 -11.41
C PRO A 218 -14.04 2.35 -12.94
N THR A 219 -15.02 3.02 -13.55
CA THR A 219 -15.05 3.28 -15.00
C THR A 219 -14.52 4.66 -15.35
N LYS A 220 -14.60 5.59 -14.40
CA LYS A 220 -14.07 6.94 -14.57
C LYS A 220 -13.71 7.52 -13.21
N GLU A 221 -12.55 8.14 -13.14
CA GLU A 221 -12.11 8.92 -11.97
C GLU A 221 -11.68 10.31 -12.44
N LYS A 222 -12.07 11.32 -11.68
CA LYS A 222 -11.65 12.72 -11.89
C LYS A 222 -11.08 13.24 -10.58
N HIS A 223 -9.84 13.69 -10.61
CA HIS A 223 -9.19 14.37 -9.52
C HIS A 223 -9.01 15.84 -9.88
N VAL A 224 -9.44 16.73 -9.00
CA VAL A 224 -9.26 18.18 -9.14
C VAL A 224 -8.46 18.67 -7.95
N HIS A 225 -7.27 19.15 -8.24
CA HIS A 225 -6.37 19.77 -7.28
C HIS A 225 -6.36 21.27 -7.49
N SER A 226 -6.48 22.05 -6.41
CA SER A 226 -6.30 23.50 -6.46
C SER A 226 -5.31 23.96 -5.39
N ALA A 227 -4.58 25.03 -5.68
CA ALA A 227 -3.72 25.73 -4.72
C ALA A 227 -3.93 27.24 -4.92
N PRO A 228 -3.80 28.05 -3.84
CA PRO A 228 -3.95 29.51 -3.94
C PRO A 228 -3.02 30.13 -4.99
N GLY A 229 -3.56 30.99 -5.83
CA GLY A 229 -2.79 31.69 -6.87
C GLY A 229 -2.41 30.85 -8.10
N GLN A 230 -2.86 29.59 -8.18
CA GLN A 230 -2.61 28.70 -9.30
C GLN A 230 -3.92 28.26 -9.99
N ALA A 231 -3.85 28.00 -11.28
CA ALA A 231 -4.99 27.39 -11.99
C ALA A 231 -5.18 25.96 -11.48
N PRO A 232 -6.44 25.53 -11.29
CA PRO A 232 -6.72 24.15 -10.90
C PRO A 232 -6.15 23.14 -11.90
N VAL A 233 -5.63 22.03 -11.38
CA VAL A 233 -5.20 20.88 -12.17
C VAL A 233 -6.28 19.81 -12.10
N THR A 234 -6.73 19.34 -13.27
CA THR A 234 -7.73 18.28 -13.40
C THR A 234 -7.12 17.09 -14.09
N GLU A 235 -7.16 15.95 -13.44
CA GLU A 235 -6.76 14.65 -13.99
C GLU A 235 -8.00 13.78 -14.16
N VAL A 236 -8.14 13.16 -15.33
CA VAL A 236 -9.24 12.25 -15.60
C VAL A 236 -8.67 10.91 -16.08
N HIS A 237 -9.03 9.85 -15.38
CA HIS A 237 -8.80 8.47 -15.79
C HIS A 237 -10.11 7.86 -16.27
N THR A 238 -10.06 7.15 -17.39
CA THR A 238 -11.20 6.39 -17.91
C THR A 238 -10.76 4.94 -18.12
N TYR A 239 -11.57 4.00 -17.63
CA TYR A 239 -11.27 2.57 -17.67
C TYR A 239 -12.35 1.81 -18.44
N THR A 240 -11.93 0.85 -19.24
CA THR A 240 -12.82 -0.04 -19.97
C THR A 240 -12.49 -1.48 -19.60
N TYR A 241 -13.53 -2.27 -19.37
CA TYR A 241 -13.41 -3.66 -18.96
C TYR A 241 -14.10 -4.59 -19.95
N ASP A 242 -13.70 -5.86 -19.96
CA ASP A 242 -14.44 -6.90 -20.65
C ASP A 242 -15.59 -7.46 -19.80
N LEU A 243 -16.32 -8.45 -20.34
CA LEU A 243 -17.43 -9.09 -19.64
C LEU A 243 -17.02 -9.91 -18.40
N ALA A 244 -15.74 -10.22 -18.24
CA ALA A 244 -15.17 -10.87 -17.07
C ALA A 244 -14.56 -9.85 -16.08
N ASN A 245 -14.86 -8.56 -16.27
CA ASN A 245 -14.38 -7.44 -15.45
C ASN A 245 -12.84 -7.30 -15.42
N ARG A 246 -12.16 -7.71 -16.53
CA ARG A 246 -10.71 -7.51 -16.69
C ARG A 246 -10.46 -6.19 -17.40
N LEU A 247 -9.46 -5.43 -16.96
CA LEU A 247 -9.13 -4.12 -17.53
C LEU A 247 -8.62 -4.25 -18.98
N LEU A 248 -9.40 -3.75 -19.93
CA LEU A 248 -9.00 -3.68 -21.34
C LEU A 248 -8.20 -2.41 -21.63
N LYS A 249 -8.66 -1.27 -21.17
CA LYS A 249 -8.06 0.01 -21.52
C LYS A 249 -8.09 0.98 -20.35
N SER A 250 -7.00 1.73 -20.18
CA SER A 250 -6.90 2.89 -19.29
C SER A 250 -6.44 4.10 -20.10
N VAL A 251 -7.19 5.19 -19.97
CA VAL A 251 -6.93 6.45 -20.66
C VAL A 251 -6.78 7.54 -19.61
N TYR A 252 -5.77 8.38 -19.78
CA TYR A 252 -5.47 9.54 -18.93
C TYR A 252 -5.64 10.84 -19.70
N GLN A 253 -6.20 11.84 -19.06
CA GLN A 253 -6.30 13.18 -19.58
C GLN A 253 -5.93 14.21 -18.51
N LEU A 254 -5.03 15.12 -18.82
CA LEU A 254 -4.61 16.21 -17.95
C LEU A 254 -5.25 17.52 -18.45
N ASN A 255 -6.08 18.12 -17.62
CA ASN A 255 -6.88 19.30 -17.98
C ASN A 255 -7.66 19.03 -19.30
N ASP A 256 -7.67 19.98 -20.20
CA ASP A 256 -8.32 19.89 -21.53
C ASP A 256 -7.33 19.43 -22.64
N ARG A 257 -6.18 18.84 -22.29
CA ARG A 257 -5.22 18.34 -23.25
C ARG A 257 -5.71 17.04 -23.88
N ASP A 258 -5.07 16.64 -24.98
CA ASP A 258 -5.33 15.37 -25.61
C ASP A 258 -5.13 14.20 -24.65
N SER A 259 -6.02 13.24 -24.72
CA SER A 259 -5.96 12.06 -23.86
C SER A 259 -4.87 11.09 -24.32
N ILE A 260 -4.22 10.42 -23.37
CA ILE A 260 -3.17 9.44 -23.58
C ILE A 260 -3.68 8.06 -23.14
N THR A 261 -3.53 7.05 -24.02
CA THR A 261 -3.82 5.67 -23.64
C THR A 261 -2.65 5.12 -22.83
N LEU A 262 -2.81 4.94 -21.53
CA LEU A 262 -1.77 4.39 -20.65
C LEU A 262 -1.60 2.89 -20.83
N VAL A 263 -2.72 2.17 -20.93
CA VAL A 263 -2.79 0.70 -21.02
C VAL A 263 -3.83 0.33 -22.06
N ASP A 264 -3.54 -0.70 -22.86
CA ASP A 264 -4.47 -1.30 -23.80
C ASP A 264 -4.15 -2.81 -23.87
N ASN A 265 -4.93 -3.61 -23.15
CA ASN A 265 -4.71 -5.02 -22.89
C ASN A 265 -5.56 -5.90 -23.80
N ILE A 266 -4.99 -7.01 -24.21
CA ILE A 266 -5.71 -8.12 -24.83
C ILE A 266 -5.42 -9.38 -24.02
N TYR A 267 -6.46 -10.13 -23.73
CA TYR A 267 -6.36 -11.40 -23.00
C TYR A 267 -6.55 -12.59 -23.94
N ASP A 268 -5.93 -13.70 -23.58
CA ASP A 268 -6.15 -14.97 -24.30
C ASP A 268 -7.47 -15.63 -23.88
N GLU A 269 -7.81 -16.74 -24.51
CA GLU A 269 -9.06 -17.48 -24.30
C GLU A 269 -9.23 -18.03 -22.86
N VAL A 270 -8.13 -18.20 -22.12
CA VAL A 270 -8.12 -18.65 -20.72
C VAL A 270 -7.96 -17.50 -19.73
N GLY A 271 -7.96 -16.27 -20.22
CA GLY A 271 -7.98 -15.06 -19.37
C GLY A 271 -6.64 -14.50 -18.95
N ARG A 272 -5.54 -14.94 -19.55
CA ARG A 272 -4.20 -14.41 -19.26
C ARG A 272 -3.90 -13.24 -20.16
N LEU A 273 -3.08 -12.28 -19.68
CA LEU A 273 -2.62 -11.14 -20.47
C LEU A 273 -1.81 -11.63 -21.68
N PHE A 274 -2.31 -11.40 -22.89
CA PHE A 274 -1.67 -11.83 -24.13
C PHE A 274 -0.90 -10.69 -24.81
N VAL A 275 -1.46 -9.48 -24.77
CA VAL A 275 -0.83 -8.27 -25.31
C VAL A 275 -1.06 -7.10 -24.35
N ASP A 276 -0.03 -6.31 -24.12
CA ASP A 276 -0.08 -4.99 -23.50
C ASP A 276 0.47 -3.96 -24.52
N ARG A 277 -0.30 -2.91 -24.77
CA ARG A 277 0.09 -1.79 -25.63
C ARG A 277 0.05 -0.51 -24.80
N ARG A 278 1.22 0.03 -24.49
CA ARG A 278 1.34 1.27 -23.71
C ARG A 278 1.36 2.48 -24.63
N ASN A 279 0.70 3.55 -24.23
CA ASN A 279 0.59 4.82 -24.94
C ASN A 279 0.11 4.70 -26.39
N GLY A 280 -0.46 3.56 -26.80
CA GLY A 280 -0.85 3.29 -28.18
C GLY A 280 0.32 3.26 -29.18
N VAL A 281 1.57 3.23 -28.70
CA VAL A 281 2.79 3.25 -29.50
C VAL A 281 3.19 1.82 -29.87
N PRO A 282 3.33 1.49 -31.18
CA PRO A 282 3.67 0.13 -31.63
C PRO A 282 4.97 -0.41 -31.02
N GLU A 283 5.95 0.44 -30.81
CA GLU A 283 7.25 0.10 -30.21
C GLU A 283 7.14 -0.29 -28.72
N LEU A 284 6.05 0.08 -28.08
CA LEU A 284 5.76 -0.28 -26.69
C LEU A 284 4.77 -1.46 -26.56
N ARG A 285 4.43 -2.11 -27.68
CA ARG A 285 3.63 -3.33 -27.67
C ARG A 285 4.46 -4.48 -27.11
N THR A 286 3.93 -5.13 -26.08
CA THR A 286 4.51 -6.33 -25.47
C THR A 286 3.57 -7.51 -25.64
N ASN A 287 4.07 -8.62 -26.16
CA ASN A 287 3.33 -9.87 -26.28
C ASN A 287 3.83 -10.85 -25.23
N TYR A 288 2.91 -11.61 -24.66
CA TYR A 288 3.19 -12.62 -23.64
C TYR A 288 2.82 -14.00 -24.18
N SER A 289 3.60 -15.00 -23.84
CA SER A 289 3.28 -16.38 -24.14
C SER A 289 3.43 -17.27 -22.90
N TYR A 290 2.61 -18.31 -22.81
CA TYR A 290 2.54 -19.18 -21.65
C TYR A 290 2.57 -20.66 -22.05
N ASN A 291 2.99 -21.51 -21.13
CA ASN A 291 2.84 -22.94 -21.29
C ASN A 291 1.43 -23.43 -20.82
N LEU A 292 1.18 -24.72 -20.94
CA LEU A 292 -0.08 -25.34 -20.51
C LEU A 292 -0.37 -25.19 -19.01
N ARG A 293 0.64 -24.97 -18.19
CA ARG A 293 0.51 -24.73 -16.75
C ARG A 293 0.34 -23.24 -16.39
N SER A 294 0.14 -22.40 -17.39
CA SER A 294 0.06 -20.93 -17.27
C SER A 294 1.35 -20.27 -16.75
N TRP A 295 2.48 -20.96 -16.83
CA TRP A 295 3.76 -20.34 -16.56
C TRP A 295 4.19 -19.46 -17.74
N LEU A 296 4.72 -18.29 -17.48
CA LEU A 296 5.20 -17.37 -18.50
C LEU A 296 6.37 -18.00 -19.27
N LYS A 297 6.22 -18.15 -20.57
CA LYS A 297 7.28 -18.66 -21.47
C LYS A 297 8.06 -17.57 -22.17
N GLY A 298 7.39 -16.49 -22.53
CA GLY A 298 8.03 -15.44 -23.29
C GLY A 298 7.36 -14.09 -23.11
N VAL A 299 8.19 -13.07 -23.19
CA VAL A 299 7.83 -11.66 -23.31
C VAL A 299 8.52 -11.15 -24.56
N SER A 300 7.80 -10.49 -25.45
CA SER A 300 8.35 -10.00 -26.71
C SER A 300 7.81 -8.63 -27.06
N SER A 301 8.71 -7.67 -27.19
CA SER A 301 8.45 -6.34 -27.73
C SER A 301 9.55 -5.95 -28.73
N PRO A 302 9.36 -4.91 -29.52
CA PRO A 302 10.43 -4.41 -30.42
C PRO A 302 11.74 -4.05 -29.72
N LEU A 303 11.66 -3.60 -28.45
CA LEU A 303 12.82 -3.13 -27.68
C LEU A 303 13.42 -4.18 -26.76
N PHE A 304 12.66 -5.21 -26.40
CA PHE A 304 13.07 -6.24 -25.45
C PHE A 304 12.36 -7.55 -25.71
N SER A 305 13.09 -8.64 -25.66
CA SER A 305 12.51 -9.98 -25.63
C SER A 305 13.15 -10.84 -24.56
N GLN A 306 12.35 -11.72 -23.99
CA GLN A 306 12.75 -12.64 -22.92
C GLN A 306 12.08 -14.00 -23.14
N THR A 307 12.85 -15.08 -22.96
CA THR A 307 12.35 -16.45 -22.98
C THR A 307 12.69 -17.14 -21.67
N LEU A 308 11.70 -17.76 -21.05
CA LEU A 308 11.83 -18.57 -19.84
C LEU A 308 11.65 -20.04 -20.20
N ASN A 309 12.63 -20.84 -19.84
CA ASN A 309 12.59 -22.29 -20.03
C ASN A 309 12.44 -22.96 -18.67
N TYR A 310 11.75 -24.07 -18.67
CA TYR A 310 11.47 -24.88 -17.48
C TYR A 310 11.91 -26.32 -17.69
N GLN A 311 11.28 -27.00 -18.64
CA GLN A 311 11.46 -28.42 -18.92
C GLN A 311 12.34 -28.68 -20.13
N GLU A 312 12.68 -27.64 -20.85
CA GLU A 312 13.54 -27.69 -22.02
C GLU A 312 15.00 -27.94 -21.60
N THR A 313 15.65 -28.89 -22.29
CA THR A 313 17.09 -29.13 -22.14
C THR A 313 17.86 -28.18 -23.03
N ILE A 314 18.77 -27.41 -22.45
CA ILE A 314 19.64 -26.47 -23.15
C ILE A 314 21.07 -26.74 -22.71
N ASN A 315 21.86 -27.34 -23.58
CA ASN A 315 23.23 -27.81 -23.27
C ASN A 315 23.27 -28.68 -21.98
N ASP A 316 24.09 -28.21 -21.03
CA ASP A 316 24.32 -28.82 -19.72
C ASP A 316 23.34 -28.32 -18.63
N ILE A 317 22.32 -27.52 -19.00
CA ILE A 317 21.32 -27.02 -18.07
C ILE A 317 20.24 -28.07 -17.85
N SER A 318 20.06 -28.48 -16.60
CA SER A 318 19.07 -29.50 -16.23
C SER A 318 17.65 -28.92 -16.25
N PRO A 319 16.66 -29.63 -16.82
CA PRO A 319 15.25 -29.20 -16.83
C PRO A 319 14.68 -29.21 -15.41
N CYS A 320 13.72 -28.28 -15.16
CA CYS A 320 12.99 -28.17 -13.91
C CYS A 320 11.50 -28.45 -14.16
N TYR A 321 10.92 -29.42 -13.40
CA TYR A 321 9.52 -29.85 -13.57
C TYR A 321 8.58 -29.32 -12.46
N ASN A 322 9.16 -28.67 -11.46
CA ASN A 322 8.45 -28.16 -10.28
C ASN A 322 8.01 -26.70 -10.42
N GLY A 323 8.30 -26.04 -11.55
CA GLY A 323 7.99 -24.63 -11.79
C GLY A 323 9.19 -23.70 -11.62
N ASN A 324 10.34 -24.19 -11.19
CA ASN A 324 11.58 -23.44 -11.23
C ASN A 324 11.99 -23.18 -12.69
N ILE A 325 12.53 -22.00 -12.95
CA ILE A 325 13.06 -21.64 -14.27
C ILE A 325 14.42 -22.32 -14.44
N SER A 326 14.58 -23.16 -15.46
CA SER A 326 15.88 -23.79 -15.77
C SER A 326 16.84 -22.85 -16.45
N SER A 327 16.34 -22.00 -17.35
CA SER A 327 17.13 -20.96 -18.01
C SER A 327 16.28 -19.77 -18.42
N LEU A 328 16.95 -18.64 -18.53
CA LEU A 328 16.40 -17.36 -18.96
C LEU A 328 17.26 -16.82 -20.10
N PHE A 329 16.63 -16.41 -21.20
CA PHE A 329 17.28 -15.72 -22.28
C PHE A 329 16.68 -14.33 -22.47
N TRP A 330 17.49 -13.36 -22.88
CA TRP A 330 16.97 -12.04 -23.26
C TRP A 330 17.78 -11.39 -24.38
N ARG A 331 17.09 -10.49 -25.07
CA ARG A 331 17.69 -9.55 -26.05
C ARG A 331 17.14 -8.16 -25.77
N THR A 332 17.97 -7.17 -26.00
CA THR A 332 17.58 -5.76 -26.06
C THR A 332 17.75 -5.24 -27.45
N ALA A 333 16.94 -4.27 -27.84
CA ALA A 333 17.14 -3.56 -29.09
C ALA A 333 17.43 -2.08 -28.81
N GLN A 334 18.22 -1.46 -29.65
CA GLN A 334 18.57 -0.05 -29.58
C GLN A 334 18.68 0.51 -31.00
N ASN A 335 18.47 1.79 -31.15
CA ASN A 335 18.70 2.44 -32.42
C ASN A 335 20.21 2.58 -32.69
N ASN A 336 20.63 2.29 -33.93
CA ASN A 336 21.98 2.58 -34.40
C ASN A 336 22.12 4.06 -34.82
N ALA A 337 23.29 4.42 -35.29
CA ALA A 337 23.59 5.78 -35.79
C ALA A 337 22.69 6.23 -36.97
N SER A 338 22.07 5.29 -37.67
CA SER A 338 21.12 5.55 -38.77
C SER A 338 19.66 5.46 -38.32
N ASN A 339 19.42 5.46 -37.03
CA ASN A 339 18.09 5.33 -36.43
C ASN A 339 17.35 4.02 -36.73
N ALA A 340 18.08 2.97 -37.15
CA ALA A 340 17.55 1.63 -37.36
C ALA A 340 17.66 0.80 -36.08
N LEU A 341 16.61 0.04 -35.74
CA LEU A 341 16.55 -0.81 -34.56
C LEU A 341 17.45 -2.05 -34.74
N ILE A 342 18.46 -2.20 -33.89
CA ILE A 342 19.37 -3.35 -33.86
C ILE A 342 19.18 -4.12 -32.57
N SER A 343 18.95 -5.44 -32.69
CA SER A 343 18.90 -6.34 -31.51
C SER A 343 20.32 -6.68 -31.03
N SER A 344 20.51 -6.70 -29.71
CA SER A 344 21.72 -7.22 -29.09
C SER A 344 21.89 -8.73 -29.36
N PRO A 345 23.10 -9.29 -29.22
CA PRO A 345 23.26 -10.73 -29.09
C PRO A 345 22.38 -11.28 -27.99
N GLU A 346 21.95 -12.53 -28.13
CA GLU A 346 21.17 -13.21 -27.07
C GLU A 346 22.08 -13.47 -25.90
N LYS A 347 21.57 -13.12 -24.72
CA LYS A 347 22.22 -13.31 -23.40
C LYS A 347 21.33 -14.16 -22.55
N GLY A 348 21.89 -14.83 -21.56
CA GLY A 348 21.05 -15.63 -20.66
C GLY A 348 21.78 -16.14 -19.43
N TYR A 349 20.98 -16.78 -18.61
CA TYR A 349 21.42 -17.52 -17.43
C TYR A 349 20.87 -18.94 -17.45
N GLY A 350 21.72 -19.92 -17.08
CA GLY A 350 21.29 -21.23 -16.64
C GLY A 350 21.28 -21.27 -15.11
N PHE A 351 20.20 -21.81 -14.53
CA PHE A 351 20.02 -21.82 -13.09
C PHE A 351 20.19 -23.22 -12.49
N THR A 352 20.74 -23.29 -11.29
CA THR A 352 20.75 -24.51 -10.45
C THR A 352 20.09 -24.22 -9.11
N TYR A 353 19.51 -25.26 -8.53
CA TYR A 353 18.74 -25.17 -7.29
C TYR A 353 19.20 -26.22 -6.30
N ASP A 354 18.99 -25.97 -5.02
CA ASP A 354 19.22 -26.96 -3.95
C ASP A 354 17.99 -27.88 -3.77
N GLY A 355 18.08 -28.85 -2.88
CA GLY A 355 16.99 -29.79 -2.60
C GLY A 355 15.72 -29.17 -2.01
N LEU A 356 15.76 -27.91 -1.58
CA LEU A 356 14.61 -27.11 -1.13
C LEU A 356 14.11 -26.13 -2.21
N SER A 357 14.52 -26.29 -3.48
CA SER A 357 14.17 -25.44 -4.61
C SER A 357 14.65 -23.98 -4.45
N ARG A 358 15.71 -23.73 -3.68
CA ARG A 358 16.32 -22.41 -3.55
C ARG A 358 17.45 -22.26 -4.57
N LEU A 359 17.59 -21.06 -5.16
CA LEU A 359 18.62 -20.78 -6.16
C LEU A 359 20.03 -21.01 -5.58
N LYS A 360 20.87 -21.74 -6.29
CA LYS A 360 22.29 -21.90 -5.98
C LYS A 360 23.17 -21.08 -6.88
N ASP A 361 23.06 -21.32 -8.17
CA ASP A 361 23.91 -20.69 -9.15
C ASP A 361 23.07 -20.14 -10.31
N ALA A 362 23.49 -18.99 -10.83
CA ALA A 362 23.07 -18.44 -12.10
C ALA A 362 24.30 -18.28 -13.00
N VAL A 363 24.44 -19.18 -13.95
CA VAL A 363 25.60 -19.23 -14.86
C VAL A 363 25.30 -18.46 -16.12
N TYR A 364 26.01 -17.35 -16.33
CA TYR A 364 25.86 -16.48 -17.49
C TYR A 364 26.45 -17.11 -18.76
N GLY A 365 25.81 -16.85 -19.89
CA GLY A 365 26.32 -17.14 -21.22
C GLY A 365 25.64 -16.30 -22.29
N GLU A 366 26.18 -16.33 -23.51
CA GLU A 366 25.66 -15.66 -24.69
C GLU A 366 25.44 -16.66 -25.83
N GLY A 367 24.56 -16.26 -26.80
CA GLY A 367 24.14 -17.12 -27.89
C GLY A 367 23.05 -18.12 -27.50
N ALA A 368 22.41 -18.74 -28.49
CA ALA A 368 21.26 -19.63 -28.33
C ALA A 368 21.49 -20.83 -27.40
N SER A 369 22.73 -21.18 -27.15
CA SER A 369 23.12 -22.30 -26.28
C SER A 369 23.89 -21.85 -25.04
N LEU A 370 23.99 -20.56 -24.73
CA LEU A 370 24.75 -19.98 -23.63
C LEU A 370 26.22 -20.45 -23.56
N ASN A 371 26.82 -20.75 -24.72
CA ASN A 371 28.17 -21.28 -24.80
C ASN A 371 29.26 -20.24 -25.13
N GLN A 372 28.85 -18.99 -25.46
CA GLN A 372 29.74 -17.88 -25.70
C GLN A 372 29.86 -16.99 -24.46
N ASN A 373 31.01 -16.37 -24.24
CA ASN A 373 31.26 -15.46 -23.11
C ASN A 373 30.79 -15.97 -21.75
N ARG A 374 30.87 -17.29 -21.54
CA ARG A 374 30.42 -17.94 -20.31
C ARG A 374 31.14 -17.37 -19.09
N ASN A 375 30.41 -17.40 -17.97
CA ASN A 375 30.90 -17.06 -16.62
C ASN A 375 31.24 -15.59 -16.37
N ARG A 376 31.02 -14.69 -17.33
CA ARG A 376 31.37 -13.28 -17.16
C ARG A 376 30.58 -12.58 -16.05
N PHE A 377 29.32 -12.97 -15.86
CA PHE A 377 28.41 -12.32 -14.93
C PHE A 377 27.68 -13.35 -14.06
N ASN A 378 28.36 -14.41 -13.64
CA ASN A 378 27.75 -15.42 -12.77
C ASN A 378 27.33 -14.83 -11.44
N GLU A 379 26.26 -15.38 -10.90
CA GLU A 379 25.84 -15.15 -9.52
C GLU A 379 25.77 -16.49 -8.79
N GLN A 380 26.28 -16.55 -7.56
CA GLN A 380 26.31 -17.74 -6.74
C GLN A 380 25.85 -17.41 -5.31
N ILE A 381 24.85 -18.12 -4.84
CA ILE A 381 24.45 -18.07 -3.43
C ILE A 381 25.35 -19.02 -2.64
N THR A 382 26.14 -18.45 -1.71
CA THR A 382 27.12 -19.23 -0.94
C THR A 382 26.55 -19.83 0.32
N GLY A 383 25.36 -19.42 0.74
CA GLY A 383 24.68 -20.01 1.89
C GLY A 383 23.32 -19.42 2.17
N TYR A 384 22.51 -20.22 2.83
CA TYR A 384 21.20 -19.85 3.36
C TYR A 384 21.14 -20.16 4.85
N ASP A 385 20.42 -19.38 5.62
CA ASP A 385 20.07 -19.75 6.98
C ASP A 385 18.93 -20.80 7.00
N LYS A 386 18.54 -21.23 8.19
CA LYS A 386 17.46 -22.21 8.38
C LYS A 386 16.08 -21.69 7.96
N MET A 387 15.91 -20.38 7.86
CA MET A 387 14.68 -19.70 7.44
C MET A 387 14.65 -19.41 5.94
N GLY A 388 15.75 -19.68 5.21
CA GLY A 388 15.88 -19.45 3.77
C GLY A 388 16.38 -18.05 3.40
N ASN A 389 16.87 -17.25 4.36
CA ASN A 389 17.50 -15.98 4.06
C ASN A 389 18.90 -16.21 3.47
N ILE A 390 19.25 -15.40 2.45
CA ILE A 390 20.57 -15.46 1.81
C ILE A 390 21.63 -14.92 2.80
N LEU A 391 22.62 -15.72 3.09
CA LEU A 391 23.74 -15.35 3.96
C LEU A 391 24.94 -14.81 3.19
N GLY A 392 25.08 -15.18 1.92
CA GLY A 392 26.16 -14.70 1.09
C GLY A 392 25.85 -14.84 -0.40
N LEU A 393 26.27 -13.86 -1.17
CA LEU A 393 26.15 -13.80 -2.63
C LEU A 393 27.49 -13.39 -3.23
N LEU A 394 28.01 -14.22 -4.11
CA LEU A 394 29.11 -13.88 -4.98
C LEU A 394 28.57 -13.42 -6.35
N ARG A 395 29.03 -12.30 -6.82
CA ARG A 395 28.68 -11.74 -8.12
C ARG A 395 29.94 -11.48 -8.91
N TYR A 396 29.99 -12.02 -10.10
CA TYR A 396 31.11 -11.85 -11.00
C TYR A 396 30.81 -10.71 -11.98
N GLY A 397 31.83 -9.92 -12.30
CA GLY A 397 31.75 -8.85 -13.28
C GLY A 397 32.87 -9.00 -14.32
N GLN A 398 32.74 -8.37 -15.47
CA GLN A 398 33.82 -8.27 -16.44
C GLN A 398 34.83 -7.25 -15.92
N THR A 399 36.06 -7.69 -15.66
CA THR A 399 37.21 -6.77 -15.54
C THR A 399 37.67 -6.44 -16.95
N GLY A 400 37.82 -5.16 -17.26
CA GLY A 400 38.27 -4.65 -18.55
C GLY A 400 39.67 -5.12 -18.91
#